data_dfac3f7ebe751521f4aebc1d513918cd
#
_entry.id   dfac3f7ebe751521f4aebc1d513918cd
#
_cell.length_a   1.000
_cell.length_b   1.000
_cell.length_c   1.000
_cell.angle_alpha   90.00
_cell.angle_beta   90.00
_cell.angle_gamma   90.00
#
_symmetry.space_group_name_H-M   'P 1'
#
loop_
_entity.id
_entity.type
_entity.pdbx_description
1 polymer ?
#
loop_
_entity_poly.entity_id
_entity_poly.type
_entity_poly.pdbx_seq_one_letter_code
_entity_poly.pdbx_strand_id
1 'polypeptide(L)'
;VLINSPANPTGVVLTAEEVADIATLCSDRNILLITDEIYDQFVFPPTQHASPASTNKDVLVIRGYGKTYGCTGWRMGYAAGPKPLIDSMLKLKQQTFVCAPSVMQHALVGAYDIDLTPLIERFAKRRDMVVEMLGDVTELIVPEGAFYAFPKIPKGHDMSGIEFVSKAVEHDVLVIQGDVFSKH
;
A
#
# COMPACT_ATOMS: atom_id res chain seq x y z
N VAL A 1 -3.19 -9.18 -13.98
CA VAL A 1 -2.10 -8.94 -13.00
C VAL A 1 -2.58 -7.91 -11.99
N LEU A 2 -2.25 -8.10 -10.70
CA LEU A 2 -2.46 -7.11 -9.66
C LEU A 2 -1.12 -6.79 -9.01
N ILE A 3 -0.79 -5.51 -8.91
CA ILE A 3 0.37 -5.02 -8.18
C ILE A 3 -0.07 -4.09 -7.05
N ASN A 4 0.71 -4.02 -5.95
CA ASN A 4 0.51 -3.08 -4.86
C ASN A 4 1.83 -2.34 -4.62
N SER A 5 1.85 -1.04 -4.88
CA SER A 5 3.03 -0.20 -4.69
C SER A 5 2.62 1.23 -4.28
N PRO A 6 3.14 1.71 -3.15
CA PRO A 6 3.96 1.05 -2.12
C PRO A 6 3.29 -0.17 -1.50
N ALA A 7 4.07 -1.20 -1.19
CA ALA A 7 3.56 -2.52 -0.86
C ALA A 7 3.23 -2.72 0.62
N ASN A 8 2.11 -3.35 0.90
CA ASN A 8 1.78 -3.94 2.20
C ASN A 8 2.01 -5.47 2.09
N PRO A 9 2.88 -6.10 2.90
CA PRO A 9 3.45 -5.61 4.17
C PRO A 9 4.92 -5.14 4.09
N THR A 10 5.56 -5.14 2.93
CA THR A 10 7.02 -5.01 2.81
C THR A 10 7.55 -3.58 2.82
N GLY A 11 6.71 -2.61 2.45
CA GLY A 11 7.13 -1.22 2.27
C GLY A 11 7.97 -0.96 1.01
N VAL A 12 8.11 -1.95 0.14
CA VAL A 12 8.81 -1.82 -1.16
C VAL A 12 8.02 -0.90 -2.09
N VAL A 13 8.72 -0.06 -2.82
CA VAL A 13 8.17 0.79 -3.87
C VAL A 13 8.74 0.35 -5.20
N LEU A 14 7.88 0.02 -6.15
CA LEU A 14 8.32 -0.30 -7.51
C LEU A 14 8.89 0.96 -8.18
N THR A 15 10.01 0.80 -8.86
CA THR A 15 10.63 1.87 -9.64
C THR A 15 9.78 2.22 -10.88
N ALA A 16 10.01 3.41 -11.44
CA ALA A 16 9.31 3.82 -12.66
C ALA A 16 9.58 2.87 -13.83
N GLU A 17 10.79 2.30 -13.91
CA GLU A 17 11.18 1.33 -14.92
C GLU A 17 10.42 0.00 -14.75
N GLU A 18 10.41 -0.58 -13.55
CA GLU A 18 9.66 -1.81 -13.25
C GLU A 18 8.16 -1.65 -13.53
N VAL A 19 7.59 -0.51 -13.15
CA VAL A 19 6.18 -0.20 -13.41
C VAL A 19 5.90 -0.12 -14.92
N ALA A 20 6.79 0.52 -15.70
CA ALA A 20 6.67 0.63 -17.14
C ALA A 20 6.80 -0.73 -17.83
N ASP A 21 7.74 -1.56 -17.39
CA ASP A 21 7.96 -2.91 -17.93
C ASP A 21 6.73 -3.81 -17.67
N ILE A 22 6.20 -3.80 -16.46
CA ILE A 22 4.97 -4.54 -16.12
C ILE A 22 3.79 -4.05 -16.96
N ALA A 23 3.63 -2.74 -17.12
CA ALA A 23 2.54 -2.16 -17.92
C ALA A 23 2.66 -2.56 -19.39
N THR A 24 3.86 -2.51 -19.96
CA THR A 24 4.15 -2.93 -21.33
C THR A 24 3.86 -4.42 -21.52
N LEU A 25 4.37 -5.27 -20.62
CA LEU A 25 4.15 -6.70 -20.66
C LEU A 25 2.66 -7.07 -20.63
N CYS A 26 1.89 -6.39 -19.79
CA CYS A 26 0.45 -6.59 -19.68
C CYS A 26 -0.27 -6.16 -20.96
N SER A 27 0.10 -5.00 -21.52
CA SER A 27 -0.46 -4.49 -22.76
C SER A 27 -0.20 -5.43 -23.95
N ASP A 28 1.04 -5.86 -24.14
CA ASP A 28 1.45 -6.75 -25.24
C ASP A 28 0.73 -8.11 -25.21
N ARG A 29 0.32 -8.55 -24.03
CA ARG A 29 -0.38 -9.81 -23.82
C ARG A 29 -1.88 -9.68 -23.64
N ASN A 30 -2.43 -8.48 -23.78
CA ASN A 30 -3.85 -8.18 -23.53
C ASN A 30 -4.32 -8.66 -22.15
N ILE A 31 -3.50 -8.39 -21.13
CA ILE A 31 -3.77 -8.72 -19.72
C ILE A 31 -4.16 -7.44 -18.99
N LEU A 32 -5.29 -7.45 -18.29
CA LEU A 32 -5.68 -6.35 -17.42
C LEU A 32 -4.67 -6.18 -16.28
N LEU A 33 -4.09 -4.98 -16.17
CA LEU A 33 -3.27 -4.57 -15.04
C LEU A 33 -4.14 -3.79 -14.04
N ILE A 34 -4.13 -4.24 -12.79
CA ILE A 34 -4.75 -3.55 -11.65
C ILE A 34 -3.62 -3.10 -10.74
N THR A 35 -3.60 -1.83 -10.39
CA THR A 35 -2.64 -1.28 -9.44
C THR A 35 -3.36 -0.76 -8.20
N ASP A 36 -2.99 -1.32 -7.04
CA ASP A 36 -3.41 -0.82 -5.74
C ASP A 36 -2.38 0.18 -5.24
N GLU A 37 -2.74 1.45 -5.30
CA GLU A 37 -1.90 2.60 -4.95
C GLU A 37 -2.40 3.28 -3.66
N ILE A 38 -2.98 2.51 -2.73
CA ILE A 38 -3.57 3.05 -1.49
C ILE A 38 -2.55 3.82 -0.63
N TYR A 39 -1.25 3.56 -0.81
CA TYR A 39 -0.15 4.22 -0.10
C TYR A 39 0.63 5.21 -0.96
N ASP A 40 0.10 5.67 -2.09
CA ASP A 40 0.77 6.53 -3.07
C ASP A 40 1.43 7.79 -2.47
N GLN A 41 0.86 8.33 -1.41
CA GLN A 41 1.39 9.50 -0.69
C GLN A 41 2.43 9.12 0.38
N PHE A 42 2.48 7.87 0.81
CA PHE A 42 3.48 7.40 1.77
C PHE A 42 4.69 6.84 1.04
N VAL A 43 5.52 7.74 0.51
CA VAL A 43 6.80 7.41 -0.11
C VAL A 43 7.87 8.27 0.52
N PHE A 44 8.99 7.66 0.91
CA PHE A 44 10.05 8.34 1.66
C PHE A 44 11.18 8.76 0.72
N PRO A 45 11.56 10.05 0.72
CA PRO A 45 12.67 10.53 -0.10
C PRO A 45 13.95 9.70 0.09
N PRO A 46 14.74 9.47 -0.97
CA PRO A 46 14.62 10.03 -2.33
C PRO A 46 13.65 9.27 -3.26
N THR A 47 13.05 8.17 -2.79
CA THR A 47 12.14 7.34 -3.59
C THR A 47 10.89 8.14 -4.02
N GLN A 48 10.38 7.85 -5.21
CA GLN A 48 9.18 8.47 -5.76
C GLN A 48 8.18 7.40 -6.20
N HIS A 49 6.90 7.67 -5.99
CA HIS A 49 5.84 6.81 -6.48
C HIS A 49 5.71 6.91 -8.01
N ALA A 50 5.60 5.78 -8.68
CA ALA A 50 5.28 5.68 -10.09
C ALA A 50 3.96 4.92 -10.28
N SER A 51 3.07 5.49 -11.08
CA SER A 51 1.81 4.84 -11.46
C SER A 51 1.86 4.38 -12.91
N PRO A 52 1.48 3.15 -13.24
CA PRO A 52 1.39 2.67 -14.61
C PRO A 52 0.37 3.46 -15.45
N ALA A 53 -0.60 4.10 -14.81
CA ALA A 53 -1.58 4.95 -15.49
C ALA A 53 -0.99 6.25 -16.06
N SER A 54 0.24 6.61 -15.72
CA SER A 54 0.93 7.74 -16.32
C SER A 54 1.27 7.50 -17.79
N THR A 55 1.49 6.25 -18.18
CA THR A 55 1.88 5.83 -19.53
C THR A 55 0.85 4.97 -20.23
N ASN A 56 0.05 4.20 -19.49
CA ASN A 56 -0.96 3.29 -20.03
C ASN A 56 -2.34 3.59 -19.45
N LYS A 57 -3.31 3.89 -20.31
CA LYS A 57 -4.70 4.19 -19.91
C LYS A 57 -5.57 2.95 -19.73
N ASP A 58 -5.09 1.78 -20.13
CA ASP A 58 -5.80 0.49 -19.99
C ASP A 58 -5.49 -0.21 -18.66
N VAL A 59 -5.13 0.57 -17.65
CA VAL A 59 -4.85 0.13 -16.28
C VAL A 59 -6.00 0.52 -15.37
N LEU A 60 -6.39 -0.36 -14.45
CA LEU A 60 -7.29 -0.03 -13.35
C LEU A 60 -6.48 0.40 -12.14
N VAL A 61 -6.55 1.68 -11.82
CA VAL A 61 -5.94 2.25 -10.60
C VAL A 61 -6.95 2.22 -9.47
N ILE A 62 -6.52 1.76 -8.30
CA ILE A 62 -7.29 1.80 -7.05
C ILE A 62 -6.54 2.68 -6.07
N ARG A 63 -7.20 3.72 -5.55
CA ARG A 63 -6.68 4.63 -4.52
C ARG A 63 -7.71 4.86 -3.43
N GLY A 64 -7.27 5.40 -2.31
CA GLY A 64 -8.17 5.69 -1.22
C GLY A 64 -7.67 6.79 -0.29
N TYR A 65 -8.58 7.32 0.46
CA TYR A 65 -8.34 8.45 1.36
C TYR A 65 -7.98 8.00 2.78
N GLY A 66 -8.43 6.79 3.15
CA GLY A 66 -8.35 6.31 4.53
C GLY A 66 -6.94 6.26 5.09
N LYS A 67 -5.95 5.87 4.28
CA LYS A 67 -4.56 5.77 4.72
C LYS A 67 -3.88 7.14 4.72
N THR A 68 -4.01 7.87 3.63
CA THR A 68 -3.39 9.19 3.44
C THR A 68 -3.86 10.20 4.48
N TYR A 69 -5.16 10.28 4.73
CA TYR A 69 -5.75 11.30 5.61
C TYR A 69 -6.17 10.76 6.98
N GLY A 70 -5.82 9.52 7.32
CA GLY A 70 -6.14 8.92 8.62
C GLY A 70 -7.63 8.65 8.86
N CYS A 71 -8.48 8.75 7.83
CA CYS A 71 -9.93 8.57 7.93
C CYS A 71 -10.37 7.14 7.55
N THR A 72 -9.70 6.14 8.10
CA THR A 72 -9.92 4.72 7.74
C THR A 72 -11.36 4.26 7.97
N GLY A 73 -12.05 4.78 9.00
CA GLY A 73 -13.44 4.49 9.31
C GLY A 73 -14.44 5.03 8.28
N TRP A 74 -14.07 6.02 7.48
CA TRP A 74 -14.94 6.59 6.45
C TRP A 74 -15.14 5.68 5.24
N ARG A 75 -14.30 4.67 5.05
CA ARG A 75 -14.36 3.68 3.97
C ARG A 75 -14.44 4.31 2.57
N MET A 76 -13.65 5.35 2.33
CA MET A 76 -13.63 6.13 1.11
C MET A 76 -12.45 5.75 0.22
N GLY A 77 -12.75 5.51 -1.05
CA GLY A 77 -11.76 5.22 -2.08
C GLY A 77 -12.36 5.44 -3.47
N TYR A 78 -11.52 5.34 -4.47
CA TYR A 78 -11.93 5.45 -5.87
C TYR A 78 -11.13 4.53 -6.76
N ALA A 79 -11.71 4.24 -7.91
CA ALA A 79 -11.04 3.55 -8.99
C ALA A 79 -11.11 4.40 -10.26
N ALA A 80 -10.02 4.38 -11.03
CA ALA A 80 -9.93 5.03 -12.34
C ALA A 80 -9.38 4.04 -13.36
N GLY A 81 -9.95 4.01 -14.57
CA GLY A 81 -9.51 3.05 -15.58
C GLY A 81 -10.40 3.06 -16.82
N PRO A 82 -10.29 2.03 -17.67
CA PRO A 82 -11.05 1.93 -18.91
C PRO A 82 -12.56 2.03 -18.69
N LYS A 83 -13.20 2.89 -19.48
CA LYS A 83 -14.65 3.15 -19.35
C LYS A 83 -15.52 1.91 -19.29
N PRO A 84 -15.34 0.87 -20.14
CA PRO A 84 -16.18 -0.33 -20.09
C PRO A 84 -16.08 -1.08 -18.76
N LEU A 85 -14.89 -1.08 -18.15
CA LEU A 85 -14.65 -1.71 -16.86
C LEU A 85 -15.33 -0.90 -15.75
N ILE A 86 -15.13 0.42 -15.73
CA ILE A 86 -15.76 1.31 -14.74
C ILE A 86 -17.29 1.24 -14.85
N ASP A 87 -17.86 1.22 -16.06
CA ASP A 87 -19.32 1.06 -16.25
C ASP A 87 -19.84 -0.26 -15.65
N SER A 88 -19.09 -1.35 -15.79
CA SER A 88 -19.42 -2.64 -15.18
C SER A 88 -19.33 -2.62 -13.66
N MET A 89 -18.28 -1.98 -13.12
CA MET A 89 -18.12 -1.78 -11.67
C MET A 89 -19.26 -0.93 -11.10
N LEU A 90 -19.71 0.11 -11.81
CA LEU A 90 -20.83 0.95 -11.40
C LEU A 90 -22.14 0.18 -11.32
N LYS A 91 -22.41 -0.75 -12.26
CA LYS A 91 -23.60 -1.63 -12.20
C LYS A 91 -23.56 -2.53 -10.97
N LEU A 92 -22.43 -3.14 -10.66
CA LEU A 92 -22.26 -3.96 -9.44
C LEU A 92 -22.42 -3.12 -8.18
N LYS A 93 -21.81 -1.94 -8.16
CA LYS A 93 -21.89 -0.99 -7.05
C LYS A 93 -23.35 -0.65 -6.71
N GLN A 94 -24.19 -0.41 -7.71
CA GLN A 94 -25.62 -0.13 -7.51
C GLN A 94 -26.38 -1.27 -6.84
N GLN A 95 -25.94 -2.52 -7.02
CA GLN A 95 -26.55 -3.71 -6.42
C GLN A 95 -25.97 -4.08 -5.05
N THR A 96 -24.89 -3.43 -4.61
CA THR A 96 -24.20 -3.75 -3.37
C THR A 96 -24.33 -2.62 -2.35
N PHE A 97 -23.57 -1.56 -2.49
CA PHE A 97 -23.52 -0.45 -1.50
C PHE A 97 -23.97 0.91 -2.07
N VAL A 98 -24.50 0.91 -3.30
CA VAL A 98 -25.12 2.04 -4.01
C VAL A 98 -24.12 3.19 -4.26
N CYS A 99 -23.69 3.90 -3.23
CA CYS A 99 -22.72 5.00 -3.32
C CYS A 99 -21.99 5.22 -2.00
N ALA A 100 -20.84 5.88 -2.08
CA ALA A 100 -20.19 6.41 -0.90
C ALA A 100 -21.02 7.55 -0.29
N PRO A 101 -21.00 7.75 1.05
CA PRO A 101 -21.78 8.81 1.71
C PRO A 101 -21.43 10.19 1.18
N SER A 102 -22.42 10.97 0.75
CA SER A 102 -22.22 12.27 0.09
C SER A 102 -21.50 13.29 0.99
N VAL A 103 -21.81 13.28 2.29
CA VAL A 103 -21.13 14.16 3.26
C VAL A 103 -19.63 13.92 3.30
N MET A 104 -19.22 12.63 3.29
CA MET A 104 -17.80 12.25 3.27
C MET A 104 -17.13 12.64 1.95
N GLN A 105 -17.83 12.50 0.82
CA GLN A 105 -17.31 12.94 -0.48
C GLN A 105 -17.03 14.44 -0.48
N HIS A 106 -17.97 15.25 0.02
CA HIS A 106 -17.78 16.72 0.12
C HIS A 106 -16.62 17.08 1.06
N ALA A 107 -16.51 16.42 2.21
CA ALA A 107 -15.42 16.67 3.15
C ALA A 107 -14.04 16.37 2.53
N LEU A 108 -13.93 15.32 1.70
CA LEU A 108 -12.68 14.93 1.05
C LEU A 108 -12.23 15.90 -0.06
N VAL A 109 -13.10 16.75 -0.58
CA VAL A 109 -12.68 17.79 -1.53
C VAL A 109 -11.64 18.72 -0.89
N GLY A 110 -11.86 19.11 0.37
CA GLY A 110 -10.90 19.94 1.10
C GLY A 110 -9.62 19.19 1.55
N ALA A 111 -9.59 17.88 1.46
CA ALA A 111 -8.41 17.10 1.84
C ALA A 111 -7.23 17.28 0.88
N TYR A 112 -7.49 17.64 -0.36
CA TYR A 112 -6.44 17.89 -1.36
C TYR A 112 -5.58 19.13 -1.08
N ASP A 113 -6.08 20.05 -0.25
CA ASP A 113 -5.34 21.25 0.16
C ASP A 113 -4.45 21.02 1.40
N ILE A 114 -4.47 19.82 1.97
CA ILE A 114 -3.69 19.48 3.16
C ILE A 114 -2.23 19.19 2.76
N ASP A 115 -1.29 19.91 3.36
CA ASP A 115 0.12 19.59 3.25
C ASP A 115 0.45 18.32 4.06
N LEU A 116 0.83 17.27 3.36
CA LEU A 116 1.17 15.97 3.93
C LEU A 116 2.67 15.86 4.32
N THR A 117 3.49 16.82 3.93
CA THR A 117 4.94 16.79 4.16
C THR A 117 5.30 16.50 5.63
N PRO A 118 4.72 17.20 6.64
CA PRO A 118 5.07 16.93 8.04
C PRO A 118 4.68 15.52 8.49
N LEU A 119 3.61 14.95 7.90
CA LEU A 119 3.19 13.59 8.19
C LEU A 119 4.19 12.58 7.62
N ILE A 120 4.59 12.74 6.37
CA ILE A 120 5.52 11.86 5.67
C ILE A 120 6.89 11.88 6.34
N GLU A 121 7.42 13.07 6.68
CA GLU A 121 8.67 13.22 7.42
C GLU A 121 8.65 12.50 8.79
N ARG A 122 7.52 12.57 9.50
CA ARG A 122 7.36 11.86 10.77
C ARG A 122 7.41 10.35 10.60
N PHE A 123 6.78 9.82 9.54
CA PHE A 123 6.85 8.40 9.24
C PHE A 123 8.22 7.96 8.74
N ALA A 124 8.90 8.78 7.95
CA ALA A 124 10.28 8.53 7.54
C ALA A 124 11.21 8.41 8.76
N LYS A 125 11.13 9.34 9.72
CA LYS A 125 11.90 9.25 10.98
C LYS A 125 11.60 7.98 11.78
N ARG A 126 10.32 7.56 11.85
CA ARG A 126 9.95 6.29 12.51
C ARG A 126 10.52 5.08 11.79
N ARG A 127 10.47 5.08 10.45
CA ARG A 127 11.11 4.04 9.63
C ARG A 127 12.60 3.95 9.94
N ASP A 128 13.31 5.08 9.98
CA ASP A 128 14.75 5.13 10.26
C ASP A 128 15.07 4.59 11.66
N MET A 129 14.26 4.92 12.66
CA MET A 129 14.38 4.35 14.02
C MET A 129 14.21 2.83 14.02
N VAL A 130 13.22 2.29 13.31
CA VAL A 130 12.99 0.85 13.22
C VAL A 130 14.17 0.15 12.52
N VAL A 131 14.68 0.74 11.44
CA VAL A 131 15.84 0.21 10.72
C VAL A 131 17.10 0.23 11.59
N GLU A 132 17.35 1.31 12.33
CA GLU A 132 18.47 1.42 13.26
C GLU A 132 18.38 0.39 14.39
N MET A 133 17.20 0.22 14.99
CA MET A 133 17.01 -0.68 16.13
C MET A 133 17.01 -2.17 15.76
N LEU A 134 16.52 -2.51 14.56
CA LEU A 134 16.34 -3.90 14.15
C LEU A 134 17.41 -4.39 13.17
N GLY A 135 18.09 -3.50 12.46
CA GLY A 135 19.01 -3.86 11.37
C GLY A 135 20.16 -4.78 11.76
N ASP A 136 20.66 -4.65 13.00
CA ASP A 136 21.71 -5.52 13.55
C ASP A 136 21.14 -6.83 14.15
N VAL A 137 19.84 -6.89 14.41
CA VAL A 137 19.18 -8.02 15.10
C VAL A 137 18.59 -9.01 14.11
N THR A 138 18.06 -8.50 12.99
CA THR A 138 17.36 -9.33 12.00
C THR A 138 17.51 -8.78 10.58
N GLU A 139 17.23 -9.63 9.59
CA GLU A 139 17.11 -9.18 8.21
C GLU A 139 15.84 -8.34 8.04
N LEU A 140 16.03 -7.12 7.58
CA LEU A 140 14.95 -6.18 7.30
C LEU A 140 15.22 -5.52 5.95
N ILE A 141 14.26 -5.63 5.02
CA ILE A 141 14.25 -4.77 3.83
C ILE A 141 13.87 -3.36 4.30
N VAL A 142 14.71 -2.37 3.99
CA VAL A 142 14.42 -0.97 4.35
C VAL A 142 13.15 -0.52 3.62
N PRO A 143 12.08 -0.17 4.34
CA PRO A 143 10.86 0.29 3.67
C PRO A 143 11.07 1.63 2.98
N GLU A 144 10.71 1.72 1.72
CA GLU A 144 10.78 2.94 0.92
C GLU A 144 9.44 3.69 0.89
N GLY A 145 8.36 3.00 1.29
CA GLY A 145 7.02 3.57 1.35
C GLY A 145 6.08 2.80 2.26
N ALA A 146 4.79 3.15 2.21
CA ALA A 146 3.77 2.72 3.15
C ALA A 146 4.15 3.06 4.62
N PHE A 147 3.68 2.30 5.60
CA PHE A 147 4.04 2.49 7.01
C PHE A 147 4.20 1.14 7.73
N TYR A 148 4.81 0.19 7.01
CA TYR A 148 5.10 -1.15 7.50
C TYR A 148 6.58 -1.40 7.53
N ALA A 149 7.01 -2.23 8.47
CA ALA A 149 8.31 -2.88 8.48
C ALA A 149 8.06 -4.40 8.56
N PHE A 150 8.76 -5.17 7.75
CA PHE A 150 8.56 -6.61 7.63
C PHE A 150 9.85 -7.38 7.91
N PRO A 151 10.32 -7.38 9.18
CA PRO A 151 11.54 -8.08 9.58
C PRO A 151 11.33 -9.59 9.56
N LYS A 152 12.41 -10.34 9.29
CA LYS A 152 12.44 -11.78 9.54
C LYS A 152 12.52 -12.06 11.03
N ILE A 153 12.15 -13.28 11.44
CA ILE A 153 12.46 -13.75 12.79
C ILE A 153 13.98 -13.78 12.96
N PRO A 154 14.53 -13.21 14.06
CA PRO A 154 15.96 -13.14 14.28
C PRO A 154 16.63 -14.52 14.22
N LYS A 155 17.85 -14.58 13.70
CA LYS A 155 18.63 -15.82 13.62
C LYS A 155 18.85 -16.41 15.01
N GLY A 156 18.80 -17.73 15.10
CA GLY A 156 18.95 -18.48 16.37
C GLY A 156 17.64 -18.74 17.12
N HIS A 157 16.53 -18.24 16.58
CA HIS A 157 15.19 -18.57 17.06
C HIS A 157 14.50 -19.52 16.08
N ASP A 158 14.57 -20.81 16.39
CA ASP A 158 13.87 -21.87 15.61
C ASP A 158 12.41 -21.95 16.09
N MET A 159 11.59 -21.04 15.59
CA MET A 159 10.16 -20.98 15.91
C MET A 159 9.34 -20.51 14.71
N SER A 160 8.09 -20.92 14.68
CA SER A 160 7.12 -20.45 13.68
C SER A 160 6.74 -18.99 13.90
N GLY A 161 6.15 -18.35 12.86
CA GLY A 161 5.64 -16.98 12.96
C GLY A 161 4.61 -16.82 14.08
N ILE A 162 3.71 -17.80 14.27
CA ILE A 162 2.68 -17.74 15.33
C ILE A 162 3.31 -17.83 16.72
N GLU A 163 4.33 -18.68 16.93
CA GLU A 163 5.04 -18.79 18.21
C GLU A 163 5.80 -17.50 18.52
N PHE A 164 6.42 -16.89 17.52
CA PHE A 164 7.09 -15.59 17.68
C PHE A 164 6.12 -14.50 18.10
N VAL A 165 4.99 -14.39 17.41
CA VAL A 165 3.93 -13.41 17.74
C VAL A 165 3.41 -13.62 19.15
N SER A 166 3.16 -14.86 19.56
CA SER A 166 2.69 -15.18 20.91
C SER A 166 3.68 -14.72 21.99
N LYS A 167 4.98 -14.93 21.78
CA LYS A 167 6.02 -14.44 22.69
C LYS A 167 6.15 -12.92 22.67
N ALA A 168 6.02 -12.29 21.50
CA ALA A 168 6.07 -10.84 21.40
C ALA A 168 4.96 -10.16 22.22
N VAL A 169 3.76 -10.74 22.24
CA VAL A 169 2.63 -10.27 23.05
C VAL A 169 2.94 -10.34 24.56
N GLU A 170 3.67 -11.37 25.04
CA GLU A 170 4.12 -11.46 26.42
C GLU A 170 5.04 -10.31 26.85
N HIS A 171 5.63 -9.61 25.86
CA HIS A 171 6.48 -8.43 26.02
C HIS A 171 5.83 -7.13 25.55
N ASP A 172 4.50 -7.08 25.50
CA ASP A 172 3.70 -5.91 25.09
C ASP A 172 3.97 -5.45 23.64
N VAL A 173 4.48 -6.33 22.76
CA VAL A 173 4.72 -6.06 21.35
C VAL A 173 3.68 -6.75 20.49
N LEU A 174 2.90 -5.95 19.75
CA LEU A 174 1.89 -6.46 18.83
C LEU A 174 2.44 -6.45 17.40
N VAL A 175 2.56 -7.63 16.80
CA VAL A 175 2.97 -7.83 15.40
C VAL A 175 2.04 -8.83 14.72
N ILE A 176 2.12 -8.90 13.40
CA ILE A 176 1.35 -9.85 12.59
C ILE A 176 2.32 -10.79 11.91
N GLN A 177 2.07 -12.09 12.00
CA GLN A 177 2.89 -13.11 11.36
C GLN A 177 2.84 -13.01 9.83
N GLY A 178 3.97 -13.31 9.17
CA GLY A 178 4.10 -13.23 7.71
C GLY A 178 3.20 -14.19 6.94
N ASP A 179 2.91 -15.37 7.51
CA ASP A 179 2.08 -16.40 6.90
C ASP A 179 0.63 -15.97 6.60
N VAL A 180 0.19 -14.85 7.18
CA VAL A 180 -1.11 -14.24 6.87
C VAL A 180 -1.10 -13.60 5.47
N PHE A 181 0.07 -13.17 4.99
CA PHE A 181 0.23 -12.51 3.69
C PHE A 181 0.66 -13.46 2.58
N SER A 182 1.48 -14.47 2.90
CA SER A 182 1.94 -15.48 1.94
C SER A 182 2.29 -16.77 2.65
N LYS A 183 2.11 -17.89 1.93
CA LYS A 183 2.54 -19.22 2.38
C LYS A 183 3.90 -19.64 1.77
N HIS A 184 4.57 -18.70 1.08
CA HIS A 184 5.83 -18.96 0.38
C HIS A 184 6.88 -17.94 0.78
#